data_ad1121604ba7281eca3608228a0a8b79
#
_entry.id   ad1121604ba7281eca3608228a0a8b79
#
_cell.length_a   1.000
_cell.length_b   1.000
_cell.length_c   1.000
_cell.angle_alpha   90.00
_cell.angle_beta   90.00
_cell.angle_gamma   90.00
#
_symmetry.space_group_name_H-M   'P 1'
#
loop_
_entity.id
_entity.type
_entity.pdbx_description
1 polymer ?
#
loop_
_entity_poly.entity_id
_entity_poly.type
_entity_poly.pdbx_seq_one_letter_code
_entity_poly.pdbx_strand_id
1 'polypeptide(L)'
;MRVCIDPHPNVDTGIFRIEAADDILRLLVDAHETEFTIPELVDATDVTRSTVWRAVDLLEEIGAVHIRETPQRNYVSINIDNLEKDDPILAIKQPEFHKPIRAFVSHVQEELTGTTDVDSLVGIVVFGSVARGEADRQSDIDLFVVVDGDRTTARRMVTDVVATLQEQRFNGDRFVFEPYVESIPSAQRAGSKLREIFLEGITVYEDEKLHLIRKEALVDE
;
A
#
# COMPACT_ATOMS: atom_id res chain seq x y z
N MET A 1 18.65 -8.03 -5.67
CA MET A 1 17.44 -8.86 -5.76
C MET A 1 16.62 -8.52 -4.53
N ARG A 2 15.50 -7.82 -4.69
CA ARG A 2 14.64 -7.43 -3.55
C ARG A 2 13.62 -8.54 -3.36
N VAL A 3 13.42 -8.97 -2.14
CA VAL A 3 12.43 -10.01 -1.79
C VAL A 3 11.34 -9.32 -0.98
N CYS A 4 10.14 -9.20 -1.55
CA CYS A 4 8.96 -8.77 -0.79
C CYS A 4 8.49 -9.96 0.04
N ILE A 5 8.41 -9.78 1.34
CA ILE A 5 7.90 -10.77 2.28
C ILE A 5 6.54 -10.24 2.76
N ASP A 6 5.47 -11.03 2.55
CA ASP A 6 4.18 -10.76 3.20
C ASP A 6 4.32 -11.05 4.70
N PRO A 7 4.24 -10.06 5.58
CA PRO A 7 4.37 -10.27 7.02
C PRO A 7 3.17 -11.03 7.62
N HIS A 8 2.06 -11.16 6.87
CA HIS A 8 0.87 -11.91 7.25
C HIS A 8 0.60 -13.08 6.29
N PRO A 9 1.52 -14.06 6.17
CA PRO A 9 1.30 -15.21 5.32
C PRO A 9 0.05 -15.97 5.78
N ASN A 10 -0.68 -16.55 4.83
CA ASN A 10 -1.79 -17.46 5.15
C ASN A 10 -1.32 -18.54 6.14
N VAL A 11 -2.11 -18.76 7.16
CA VAL A 11 -1.86 -19.38 8.47
C VAL A 11 -1.07 -20.70 8.50
N ASP A 12 -0.86 -21.38 7.37
CA ASP A 12 -0.29 -22.72 7.33
C ASP A 12 1.12 -22.85 6.70
N THR A 13 1.71 -21.76 6.22
CA THR A 13 3.06 -21.78 5.62
C THR A 13 3.94 -20.71 6.22
N GLY A 14 4.81 -21.08 7.16
CA GLY A 14 5.89 -20.20 7.63
C GLY A 14 6.84 -19.82 6.48
N ILE A 15 7.26 -18.56 6.44
CA ILE A 15 8.22 -18.04 5.44
C ILE A 15 9.63 -18.52 5.77
N PHE A 16 9.93 -18.61 7.06
CA PHE A 16 11.25 -18.98 7.56
C PHE A 16 11.25 -20.40 8.10
N ARG A 17 12.42 -21.07 7.99
CA ARG A 17 12.65 -22.36 8.66
C ARG A 17 12.60 -22.29 10.19
N ILE A 18 12.82 -21.09 10.74
CA ILE A 18 12.73 -20.79 12.16
C ILE A 18 11.37 -20.13 12.38
N GLU A 19 10.39 -20.88 12.84
CA GLU A 19 9.02 -20.42 13.09
C GLU A 19 9.00 -19.15 13.96
N ALA A 20 9.88 -19.04 14.93
CA ALA A 20 10.05 -17.83 15.74
C ALA A 20 10.40 -16.56 14.94
N ALA A 21 11.00 -16.69 13.75
CA ALA A 21 11.27 -15.52 12.90
C ALA A 21 10.01 -14.95 12.28
N ASP A 22 9.05 -15.81 11.90
CA ASP A 22 7.74 -15.39 11.42
C ASP A 22 6.96 -14.66 12.52
N ASP A 23 6.95 -15.21 13.74
CA ASP A 23 6.23 -14.63 14.88
C ASP A 23 6.83 -13.29 15.32
N ILE A 24 8.18 -13.20 15.38
CA ILE A 24 8.88 -11.96 15.70
C ILE A 24 8.64 -10.91 14.63
N LEU A 25 8.75 -11.27 13.35
CA LEU A 25 8.52 -10.32 12.26
C LEU A 25 7.10 -9.76 12.30
N ARG A 26 6.10 -10.63 12.50
CA ARG A 26 4.70 -10.23 12.63
C ARG A 26 4.49 -9.27 13.80
N LEU A 27 5.01 -9.61 14.98
CA LEU A 27 4.95 -8.76 16.16
C LEU A 27 5.54 -7.36 15.92
N LEU A 28 6.73 -7.31 15.28
CA LEU A 28 7.42 -6.05 15.01
C LEU A 28 6.73 -5.21 13.92
N VAL A 29 6.08 -5.84 12.94
CA VAL A 29 5.26 -5.14 11.93
C VAL A 29 4.02 -4.53 12.57
N ASP A 30 3.31 -5.30 13.42
CA ASP A 30 2.11 -4.83 14.09
C ASP A 30 2.42 -3.70 15.09
N ALA A 31 3.62 -3.73 15.70
CA ALA A 31 4.09 -2.73 16.66
C ALA A 31 5.26 -1.89 16.11
N HIS A 32 5.16 -1.43 14.87
CA HIS A 32 6.25 -0.83 14.09
C HIS A 32 6.91 0.43 14.72
N GLU A 33 6.25 1.10 15.66
CA GLU A 33 6.79 2.25 16.40
C GLU A 33 7.49 1.84 17.71
N THR A 34 7.55 0.53 18.03
CA THR A 34 8.03 0.02 19.32
C THR A 34 9.32 -0.76 19.16
N GLU A 35 10.27 -0.55 20.07
CA GLU A 35 11.47 -1.38 20.20
C GLU A 35 11.24 -2.43 21.28
N PHE A 36 11.62 -3.67 21.01
CA PHE A 36 11.51 -4.79 21.94
C PHE A 36 12.90 -5.27 22.40
N THR A 37 13.04 -5.62 23.65
CA THR A 37 14.23 -6.32 24.16
C THR A 37 14.13 -7.82 23.88
N ILE A 38 15.26 -8.53 23.86
CA ILE A 38 15.26 -9.99 23.69
C ILE A 38 14.37 -10.73 24.71
N PRO A 39 14.37 -10.36 26.01
CA PRO A 39 13.44 -10.97 26.97
C PRO A 39 11.96 -10.77 26.62
N GLU A 40 11.56 -9.56 26.17
CA GLU A 40 10.19 -9.27 25.76
C GLU A 40 9.79 -10.09 24.51
N LEU A 41 10.69 -10.29 23.56
CA LEU A 41 10.47 -11.18 22.41
C LEU A 41 10.32 -12.65 22.84
N VAL A 42 11.10 -13.12 23.84
CA VAL A 42 10.96 -14.46 24.42
C VAL A 42 9.56 -14.63 25.03
N ASP A 43 9.14 -13.65 25.83
CA ASP A 43 7.84 -13.70 26.51
C ASP A 43 6.67 -13.64 25.50
N ALA A 44 6.83 -12.89 24.40
CA ALA A 44 5.81 -12.73 23.36
C ALA A 44 5.66 -13.95 22.43
N THR A 45 6.75 -14.69 22.19
CA THR A 45 6.79 -15.81 21.23
C THR A 45 6.77 -17.19 21.90
N ASP A 46 6.87 -17.26 23.23
CA ASP A 46 6.94 -18.50 24.04
C ASP A 46 8.02 -19.50 23.58
N VAL A 47 9.13 -18.97 23.02
CA VAL A 47 10.26 -19.80 22.60
C VAL A 47 11.51 -19.49 23.44
N THR A 48 12.52 -20.36 23.35
CA THR A 48 13.76 -20.18 24.12
C THR A 48 14.55 -18.96 23.66
N ARG A 49 15.29 -18.32 24.57
CA ARG A 49 16.15 -17.17 24.28
C ARG A 49 17.14 -17.43 23.14
N SER A 50 17.67 -18.65 23.03
CA SER A 50 18.57 -19.03 21.95
C SER A 50 17.86 -19.09 20.59
N THR A 51 16.57 -19.47 20.57
CA THR A 51 15.77 -19.47 19.36
C THR A 51 15.43 -18.04 18.93
N VAL A 52 15.08 -17.17 19.88
CA VAL A 52 14.84 -15.74 19.60
C VAL A 52 16.09 -15.09 19.01
N TRP A 53 17.29 -15.31 19.61
CA TRP A 53 18.52 -14.76 19.08
C TRP A 53 18.78 -15.21 17.64
N ARG A 54 18.65 -16.49 17.34
CA ARG A 54 18.85 -17.03 15.97
C ARG A 54 17.83 -16.46 14.98
N ALA A 55 16.62 -16.23 15.41
CA ALA A 55 15.58 -15.61 14.59
C ALA A 55 15.88 -14.13 14.33
N VAL A 56 16.29 -13.39 15.37
CA VAL A 56 16.65 -11.97 15.26
C VAL A 56 17.89 -11.79 14.40
N ASP A 57 18.94 -12.63 14.57
CA ASP A 57 20.13 -12.60 13.73
C ASP A 57 19.77 -12.83 12.25
N LEU A 58 18.90 -13.79 11.96
CA LEU A 58 18.41 -14.05 10.60
C LEU A 58 17.65 -12.83 10.02
N LEU A 59 16.77 -12.23 10.81
CA LEU A 59 16.01 -11.05 10.39
C LEU A 59 16.89 -9.82 10.18
N GLU A 60 17.95 -9.67 10.98
CA GLU A 60 18.96 -8.62 10.80
C GLU A 60 19.79 -8.86 9.54
N GLU A 61 20.25 -10.10 9.28
CA GLU A 61 21.03 -10.47 8.11
C GLU A 61 20.29 -10.16 6.79
N ILE A 62 18.97 -10.36 6.77
CA ILE A 62 18.13 -9.99 5.61
C ILE A 62 17.73 -8.51 5.62
N GLY A 63 18.08 -7.73 6.65
CA GLY A 63 17.80 -6.32 6.79
C GLY A 63 16.35 -6.01 7.18
N ALA A 64 15.57 -6.99 7.67
CA ALA A 64 14.19 -6.79 8.08
C ALA A 64 14.05 -6.09 9.44
N VAL A 65 15.07 -6.19 10.29
CA VAL A 65 15.08 -5.55 11.62
C VAL A 65 16.36 -4.76 11.83
N HIS A 66 16.30 -3.82 12.76
CA HIS A 66 17.44 -3.11 13.33
C HIS A 66 17.70 -3.59 14.75
N ILE A 67 18.98 -3.82 15.09
CA ILE A 67 19.41 -4.07 16.46
C ILE A 67 20.15 -2.84 16.97
N ARG A 68 19.57 -2.17 17.95
CA ARG A 68 20.23 -1.08 18.67
C ARG A 68 20.87 -1.62 19.94
N GLU A 69 22.19 -1.71 19.94
CA GLU A 69 22.95 -2.18 21.07
C GLU A 69 23.17 -1.10 22.13
N THR A 70 22.97 -1.46 23.38
CA THR A 70 23.37 -0.63 24.54
C THR A 70 24.20 -1.46 25.51
N PRO A 71 24.97 -0.82 26.41
CA PRO A 71 25.80 -1.57 27.38
C PRO A 71 25.00 -2.53 28.29
N GLN A 72 23.70 -2.36 28.36
CA GLN A 72 22.83 -3.12 29.27
C GLN A 72 21.88 -4.06 28.52
N ARG A 73 21.42 -3.70 27.32
CA ARG A 73 20.38 -4.45 26.58
C ARG A 73 20.48 -4.18 25.08
N ASN A 74 20.03 -5.14 24.29
CA ASN A 74 19.79 -4.97 22.86
C ASN A 74 18.30 -4.75 22.63
N TYR A 75 17.98 -3.77 21.78
CA TYR A 75 16.65 -3.44 21.36
C TYR A 75 16.48 -3.79 19.88
N VAL A 76 15.40 -4.47 19.56
CA VAL A 76 15.06 -4.92 18.22
C VAL A 76 13.84 -4.15 17.75
N SER A 77 13.90 -3.55 16.58
CA SER A 77 12.78 -2.86 15.92
C SER A 77 12.70 -3.26 14.46
N ILE A 78 11.52 -3.08 13.87
CA ILE A 78 11.35 -3.28 12.44
C ILE A 78 12.19 -2.26 11.65
N ASN A 79 12.84 -2.70 10.57
CA ASN A 79 13.58 -1.82 9.68
C ASN A 79 12.67 -1.32 8.55
N ILE A 80 11.90 -0.27 8.82
CA ILE A 80 10.92 0.29 7.89
C ILE A 80 11.59 0.79 6.60
N ASP A 81 12.83 1.25 6.66
CA ASP A 81 13.55 1.80 5.50
C ASP A 81 13.93 0.71 4.47
N ASN A 82 14.16 -0.52 4.94
CA ASN A 82 14.49 -1.67 4.09
C ASN A 82 13.29 -2.53 3.71
N LEU A 83 12.20 -2.44 4.46
CA LEU A 83 10.92 -3.00 4.02
C LEU A 83 10.43 -2.09 2.90
N GLU A 84 10.53 -2.56 1.65
CA GLU A 84 9.73 -1.91 0.61
C GLU A 84 8.31 -1.83 1.16
N LYS A 85 7.74 -0.62 1.14
CA LYS A 85 6.29 -0.46 1.28
C LYS A 85 5.73 -1.44 0.29
N ASP A 86 5.00 -2.44 0.75
CA ASP A 86 4.35 -3.40 -0.14
C ASP A 86 3.77 -2.60 -1.29
N ASP A 87 4.10 -3.00 -2.53
CA ASP A 87 3.47 -2.37 -3.69
C ASP A 87 1.97 -2.47 -3.43
N PRO A 88 1.27 -1.36 -3.13
CA PRO A 88 -0.11 -1.42 -2.66
C PRO A 88 -1.03 -2.07 -3.69
N ILE A 89 -0.59 -2.19 -4.94
CA ILE A 89 -1.28 -2.92 -6.00
C ILE A 89 -1.36 -4.42 -5.68
N LEU A 90 -0.43 -4.97 -4.91
CA LEU A 90 -0.45 -6.38 -4.50
C LEU A 90 -1.57 -6.69 -3.48
N ALA A 91 -2.14 -5.68 -2.83
CA ALA A 91 -3.33 -5.84 -2.00
C ALA A 91 -4.60 -6.18 -2.83
N ILE A 92 -4.57 -5.94 -4.13
CA ILE A 92 -5.64 -6.33 -5.05
C ILE A 92 -5.57 -7.85 -5.24
N LYS A 93 -6.61 -8.56 -4.79
CA LYS A 93 -6.64 -10.03 -4.75
C LYS A 93 -6.54 -10.71 -6.11
N GLN A 94 -6.93 -10.01 -7.18
CA GLN A 94 -7.02 -10.53 -8.54
C GLN A 94 -5.82 -10.05 -9.38
N PRO A 95 -4.82 -10.92 -9.66
CA PRO A 95 -3.55 -10.52 -10.29
C PRO A 95 -3.69 -9.95 -11.71
N GLU A 96 -4.78 -10.26 -12.43
CA GLU A 96 -5.05 -9.73 -13.76
C GLU A 96 -5.19 -8.21 -13.78
N PHE A 97 -5.63 -7.60 -12.67
CA PHE A 97 -5.78 -6.14 -12.53
C PHE A 97 -4.47 -5.42 -12.15
N HIS A 98 -3.43 -6.13 -11.70
CA HIS A 98 -2.18 -5.49 -11.26
C HIS A 98 -1.50 -4.69 -12.38
N LYS A 99 -1.35 -5.28 -13.57
CA LYS A 99 -0.68 -4.61 -14.70
C LYS A 99 -1.46 -3.41 -15.22
N PRO A 100 -2.78 -3.51 -15.51
CA PRO A 100 -3.55 -2.36 -15.97
C PRO A 100 -3.56 -1.21 -14.95
N ILE A 101 -3.71 -1.50 -13.65
CA ILE A 101 -3.71 -0.47 -12.61
C ILE A 101 -2.33 0.19 -12.50
N ARG A 102 -1.24 -0.58 -12.55
CA ARG A 102 0.13 -0.02 -12.54
C ARG A 102 0.37 0.90 -13.73
N ALA A 103 -0.08 0.49 -14.92
CA ALA A 103 0.01 1.32 -16.12
C ALA A 103 -0.79 2.62 -15.94
N PHE A 104 -2.01 2.55 -15.39
CA PHE A 104 -2.82 3.74 -15.11
C PHE A 104 -2.10 4.70 -14.17
N VAL A 105 -1.59 4.20 -13.03
CA VAL A 105 -0.86 5.02 -12.05
C VAL A 105 0.33 5.71 -12.71
N SER A 106 1.17 4.98 -13.44
CA SER A 106 2.36 5.54 -14.10
C SER A 106 2.01 6.60 -15.14
N HIS A 107 1.03 6.34 -16.02
CA HIS A 107 0.64 7.29 -17.06
C HIS A 107 -0.01 8.56 -16.48
N VAL A 108 -0.84 8.43 -15.43
CA VAL A 108 -1.43 9.59 -14.76
C VAL A 108 -0.35 10.43 -14.08
N GLN A 109 0.65 9.81 -13.44
CA GLN A 109 1.78 10.53 -12.84
C GLN A 109 2.59 11.28 -13.89
N GLU A 110 2.92 10.63 -15.01
CA GLU A 110 3.67 11.24 -16.11
C GLU A 110 2.92 12.42 -16.73
N GLU A 111 1.64 12.23 -17.03
CA GLU A 111 0.82 13.24 -17.68
C GLU A 111 0.61 14.48 -16.82
N LEU A 112 0.30 14.29 -15.53
CA LEU A 112 0.06 15.40 -14.62
C LEU A 112 1.33 16.18 -14.23
N THR A 113 2.51 15.56 -14.29
CA THR A 113 3.79 16.22 -13.95
C THR A 113 4.16 17.31 -14.94
N GLY A 114 3.63 17.32 -16.17
CA GLY A 114 3.99 18.24 -17.24
C GLY A 114 3.14 19.51 -17.34
N THR A 115 2.14 19.74 -16.46
CA THR A 115 1.21 20.87 -16.57
C THR A 115 1.41 21.89 -15.47
N THR A 116 1.08 23.16 -15.77
CA THR A 116 1.14 24.27 -14.80
C THR A 116 -0.18 24.49 -14.04
N ASP A 117 -1.27 23.85 -14.50
CA ASP A 117 -2.60 24.01 -13.92
C ASP A 117 -2.92 22.98 -12.82
N VAL A 118 -2.11 21.94 -12.72
CA VAL A 118 -2.17 20.92 -11.67
C VAL A 118 -0.84 20.88 -10.96
N ASP A 119 -0.84 21.22 -9.67
CA ASP A 119 0.38 21.29 -8.86
C ASP A 119 0.95 19.91 -8.55
N SER A 120 0.07 18.95 -8.22
CA SER A 120 0.48 17.56 -7.95
C SER A 120 -0.67 16.55 -8.05
N LEU A 121 -0.32 15.30 -8.32
CA LEU A 121 -1.16 14.14 -8.04
C LEU A 121 -1.07 13.86 -6.53
N VAL A 122 -2.22 13.87 -5.85
CA VAL A 122 -2.32 13.69 -4.40
C VAL A 122 -2.56 12.23 -4.04
N GLY A 123 -3.40 11.53 -4.81
CA GLY A 123 -3.67 10.12 -4.55
C GLY A 123 -4.48 9.42 -5.60
N ILE A 124 -4.35 8.08 -5.62
CA ILE A 124 -5.19 7.18 -6.43
C ILE A 124 -5.65 6.04 -5.53
N VAL A 125 -6.97 5.85 -5.46
CA VAL A 125 -7.61 4.76 -4.72
C VAL A 125 -8.42 3.91 -5.68
N VAL A 126 -8.14 2.61 -5.72
CA VAL A 126 -8.99 1.62 -6.41
C VAL A 126 -10.15 1.29 -5.49
N PHE A 127 -11.38 1.30 -5.96
CA PHE A 127 -12.55 0.96 -5.16
C PHE A 127 -13.51 0.05 -5.95
N GLY A 128 -14.70 -0.17 -5.45
CA GLY A 128 -15.69 -1.02 -6.13
C GLY A 128 -15.34 -2.52 -6.15
N SER A 129 -15.75 -3.22 -7.20
CA SER A 129 -15.65 -4.67 -7.29
C SER A 129 -14.20 -5.19 -7.30
N VAL A 130 -13.28 -4.45 -7.93
CA VAL A 130 -11.85 -4.80 -7.99
C VAL A 130 -11.21 -4.74 -6.59
N ALA A 131 -11.50 -3.69 -5.82
CA ALA A 131 -10.98 -3.55 -4.46
C ALA A 131 -11.50 -4.65 -3.53
N ARG A 132 -12.77 -5.02 -3.65
CA ARG A 132 -13.37 -6.11 -2.87
C ARG A 132 -12.93 -7.51 -3.33
N GLY A 133 -12.30 -7.63 -4.52
CA GLY A 133 -11.91 -8.91 -5.11
C GLY A 133 -13.11 -9.70 -5.67
N GLU A 134 -14.16 -9.02 -6.07
CA GLU A 134 -15.42 -9.55 -6.62
C GLU A 134 -15.56 -9.29 -8.13
N ALA A 135 -14.55 -8.66 -8.73
CA ALA A 135 -14.57 -8.30 -10.14
C ALA A 135 -14.56 -9.54 -11.04
N ASP A 136 -15.26 -9.45 -12.17
CA ASP A 136 -15.15 -10.41 -13.25
C ASP A 136 -14.44 -9.78 -14.47
N ARG A 137 -14.38 -10.54 -15.59
CA ARG A 137 -13.68 -10.06 -16.81
C ARG A 137 -14.36 -8.88 -17.51
N GLN A 138 -15.59 -8.54 -17.15
CA GLN A 138 -16.37 -7.45 -17.71
C GLN A 138 -16.47 -6.28 -16.73
N SER A 139 -15.93 -6.44 -15.54
CA SER A 139 -15.97 -5.39 -14.51
C SER A 139 -15.03 -4.25 -14.88
N ASP A 140 -15.53 -3.03 -14.67
CA ASP A 140 -14.74 -1.81 -14.80
C ASP A 140 -13.79 -1.65 -13.61
N ILE A 141 -12.69 -0.96 -13.82
CA ILE A 141 -11.74 -0.59 -12.77
C ILE A 141 -12.11 0.80 -12.28
N ASP A 142 -12.78 0.87 -11.14
CA ASP A 142 -13.15 2.11 -10.47
C ASP A 142 -11.95 2.75 -9.79
N LEU A 143 -11.65 4.00 -10.13
CA LEU A 143 -10.47 4.71 -9.65
C LEU A 143 -10.86 6.09 -9.13
N PHE A 144 -10.55 6.38 -7.88
CA PHE A 144 -10.67 7.72 -7.32
C PHE A 144 -9.32 8.42 -7.38
N VAL A 145 -9.25 9.53 -8.11
CA VAL A 145 -8.03 10.30 -8.34
C VAL A 145 -8.19 11.66 -7.68
N VAL A 146 -7.28 12.01 -6.78
CA VAL A 146 -7.24 13.30 -6.11
C VAL A 146 -6.03 14.10 -6.61
N VAL A 147 -6.27 15.34 -6.98
CA VAL A 147 -5.23 16.27 -7.43
C VAL A 147 -5.24 17.55 -6.61
N ASP A 148 -4.09 18.18 -6.51
CA ASP A 148 -3.97 19.57 -6.11
C ASP A 148 -3.92 20.44 -7.37
N GLY A 149 -4.87 21.40 -7.49
CA GLY A 149 -4.97 22.26 -8.66
C GLY A 149 -6.33 22.18 -9.38
N ASP A 150 -6.34 22.50 -10.67
CA ASP A 150 -7.57 22.58 -11.47
C ASP A 150 -8.13 21.20 -11.84
N ARG A 151 -9.28 20.88 -11.24
CA ARG A 151 -9.99 19.61 -11.47
C ARG A 151 -10.35 19.38 -12.93
N THR A 152 -10.74 20.43 -13.65
CA THR A 152 -11.23 20.30 -15.03
C THR A 152 -10.09 19.89 -15.96
N THR A 153 -8.93 20.52 -15.81
CA THR A 153 -7.73 20.18 -16.54
C THR A 153 -7.27 18.76 -16.20
N ALA A 154 -7.18 18.41 -14.89
CA ALA A 154 -6.81 17.07 -14.46
C ALA A 154 -7.75 15.99 -15.03
N ARG A 155 -9.07 16.22 -14.98
CA ARG A 155 -10.06 15.28 -15.53
C ARG A 155 -9.88 15.05 -17.02
N ARG A 156 -9.59 16.09 -17.80
CA ARG A 156 -9.31 15.95 -19.23
C ARG A 156 -8.08 15.09 -19.46
N MET A 157 -6.97 15.38 -18.75
CA MET A 157 -5.71 14.64 -18.89
C MET A 157 -5.88 13.17 -18.52
N VAL A 158 -6.54 12.88 -17.40
CA VAL A 158 -6.85 11.51 -16.98
C VAL A 158 -7.75 10.80 -18.01
N THR A 159 -8.70 11.51 -18.64
CA THR A 159 -9.52 10.94 -19.72
C THR A 159 -8.67 10.56 -20.95
N ASP A 160 -7.68 11.36 -21.32
CA ASP A 160 -6.79 11.08 -22.43
C ASP A 160 -5.89 9.85 -22.10
N VAL A 161 -5.44 9.71 -20.85
CA VAL A 161 -4.74 8.51 -20.36
C VAL A 161 -5.63 7.28 -20.49
N VAL A 162 -6.89 7.35 -20.04
CA VAL A 162 -7.86 6.25 -20.15
C VAL A 162 -8.06 5.84 -21.60
N ALA A 163 -8.27 6.79 -22.50
CA ALA A 163 -8.41 6.50 -23.94
C ALA A 163 -7.22 5.72 -24.50
N THR A 164 -6.02 6.09 -24.08
CA THR A 164 -4.77 5.39 -24.47
C THR A 164 -4.70 3.97 -23.90
N LEU A 165 -5.04 3.78 -22.64
CA LEU A 165 -4.94 2.48 -21.96
C LEU A 165 -6.03 1.50 -22.40
N GLN A 166 -7.23 1.97 -22.74
CA GLN A 166 -8.32 1.11 -23.25
C GLN A 166 -7.99 0.47 -24.60
N GLU A 167 -7.08 1.05 -25.40
CA GLU A 167 -6.59 0.45 -26.64
C GLU A 167 -5.53 -0.63 -26.38
N GLN A 168 -4.90 -0.63 -25.23
CA GLN A 168 -3.85 -1.59 -24.85
C GLN A 168 -4.43 -2.94 -24.45
N ARG A 169 -3.60 -3.98 -24.62
CA ARG A 169 -3.88 -5.32 -24.13
C ARG A 169 -2.93 -5.70 -23.00
N PHE A 170 -3.48 -6.09 -21.88
CA PHE A 170 -2.73 -6.58 -20.72
C PHE A 170 -2.89 -8.11 -20.65
N ASN A 171 -1.82 -8.86 -20.93
CA ASN A 171 -1.85 -10.33 -21.05
C ASN A 171 -2.90 -10.88 -22.05
N GLY A 172 -3.26 -10.07 -23.07
CA GLY A 172 -4.25 -10.42 -24.09
C GLY A 172 -5.65 -9.82 -23.88
N ASP A 173 -5.97 -9.39 -22.66
CA ASP A 173 -7.26 -8.80 -22.30
C ASP A 173 -7.24 -7.27 -22.37
N ARG A 174 -8.42 -6.66 -22.55
CA ARG A 174 -8.65 -5.23 -22.45
C ARG A 174 -9.43 -4.94 -21.18
N PHE A 175 -9.17 -3.78 -20.58
CA PHE A 175 -9.83 -3.33 -19.35
C PHE A 175 -10.48 -1.98 -19.57
N VAL A 176 -11.60 -1.76 -18.90
CA VAL A 176 -12.31 -0.47 -18.86
C VAL A 176 -11.91 0.22 -17.55
N PHE A 177 -11.58 1.50 -17.65
CA PHE A 177 -11.21 2.32 -16.50
C PHE A 177 -12.26 3.39 -16.28
N GLU A 178 -12.79 3.50 -15.07
CA GLU A 178 -13.75 4.52 -14.64
C GLU A 178 -13.13 5.46 -13.59
N PRO A 179 -12.40 6.51 -13.99
CA PRO A 179 -11.80 7.45 -13.06
C PRO A 179 -12.80 8.51 -12.58
N TYR A 180 -12.84 8.71 -11.27
CA TYR A 180 -13.47 9.85 -10.59
C TYR A 180 -12.39 10.82 -10.17
N VAL A 181 -12.24 11.93 -10.90
CA VAL A 181 -11.20 12.92 -10.65
C VAL A 181 -11.76 14.08 -9.83
N GLU A 182 -11.15 14.34 -8.68
CA GLU A 182 -11.51 15.42 -7.77
C GLU A 182 -10.29 16.24 -7.35
N SER A 183 -10.49 17.54 -7.12
CA SER A 183 -9.49 18.37 -6.43
C SER A 183 -9.62 18.19 -4.92
N ILE A 184 -8.59 18.56 -4.15
CA ILE A 184 -8.62 18.49 -2.68
C ILE A 184 -9.90 19.13 -2.10
N PRO A 185 -10.27 20.39 -2.45
CA PRO A 185 -11.47 20.99 -1.90
C PRO A 185 -12.78 20.31 -2.35
N SER A 186 -12.77 19.65 -3.50
CA SER A 186 -13.94 18.92 -4.00
C SER A 186 -14.07 17.56 -3.32
N ALA A 187 -12.97 16.87 -3.11
CA ALA A 187 -12.91 15.61 -2.38
C ALA A 187 -13.43 15.78 -0.93
N GLN A 188 -12.95 16.77 -0.20
CA GLN A 188 -13.39 17.07 1.16
C GLN A 188 -14.89 17.33 1.27
N ARG A 189 -15.52 17.89 0.23
CA ARG A 189 -17.00 18.09 0.20
C ARG A 189 -17.80 16.82 -0.10
N ALA A 190 -17.15 15.75 -0.53
CA ALA A 190 -17.85 14.49 -0.90
C ALA A 190 -18.37 13.69 0.30
N GLY A 191 -17.99 14.05 1.53
CA GLY A 191 -18.56 13.54 2.79
C GLY A 191 -18.61 12.01 2.87
N SER A 192 -19.83 11.46 3.01
CA SER A 192 -20.04 10.02 3.19
C SER A 192 -19.49 9.16 2.04
N LYS A 193 -19.55 9.64 0.80
CA LYS A 193 -19.01 8.91 -0.36
C LYS A 193 -17.48 8.79 -0.30
N LEU A 194 -16.79 9.84 0.15
CA LEU A 194 -15.34 9.81 0.33
C LEU A 194 -14.96 8.82 1.44
N ARG A 195 -15.72 8.82 2.54
CA ARG A 195 -15.54 7.87 3.64
C ARG A 195 -15.66 6.41 3.16
N GLU A 196 -16.69 6.10 2.37
CA GLU A 196 -16.89 4.77 1.81
C GLU A 196 -15.71 4.33 0.92
N ILE A 197 -15.24 5.23 0.03
CA ILE A 197 -14.09 4.97 -0.84
C ILE A 197 -12.84 4.66 0.00
N PHE A 198 -12.57 5.39 1.09
CA PHE A 198 -11.39 5.14 1.92
C PHE A 198 -11.52 3.93 2.85
N LEU A 199 -12.73 3.52 3.22
CA LEU A 199 -12.95 2.32 4.04
C LEU A 199 -12.82 1.03 3.23
N GLU A 200 -13.31 1.02 1.99
CA GLU A 200 -13.36 -0.19 1.16
C GLU A 200 -12.26 -0.23 0.08
N GLY A 201 -11.69 0.93 -0.24
CA GLY A 201 -10.75 1.07 -1.33
C GLY A 201 -9.31 0.68 -0.96
N ILE A 202 -8.56 0.36 -2.00
CA ILE A 202 -7.12 0.08 -1.92
C ILE A 202 -6.39 1.30 -2.49
N THR A 203 -5.62 2.00 -1.65
CA THR A 203 -4.81 3.13 -2.09
C THR A 203 -3.58 2.60 -2.82
N VAL A 204 -3.46 2.94 -4.11
CA VAL A 204 -2.36 2.48 -4.97
C VAL A 204 -1.30 3.56 -5.22
N TYR A 205 -1.62 4.80 -4.89
CA TYR A 205 -0.70 5.92 -4.85
C TYR A 205 -1.15 6.93 -3.80
N GLU A 206 -0.24 7.46 -2.99
CA GLU A 206 -0.54 8.54 -2.05
C GLU A 206 0.66 9.46 -1.82
N ASP A 207 0.36 10.73 -1.59
CA ASP A 207 1.26 11.71 -1.01
C ASP A 207 0.82 12.09 0.42
N GLU A 208 1.59 12.95 1.09
CA GLU A 208 1.29 13.41 2.46
C GLU A 208 -0.10 14.08 2.57
N LYS A 209 -0.57 14.74 1.52
CA LYS A 209 -1.87 15.43 1.51
C LYS A 209 -3.04 14.45 1.52
N LEU A 210 -2.92 13.30 0.82
CA LEU A 210 -3.98 12.28 0.85
C LEU A 210 -4.18 11.72 2.25
N HIS A 211 -3.09 11.51 2.99
CA HIS A 211 -3.15 11.03 4.37
C HIS A 211 -4.00 11.97 5.26
N LEU A 212 -3.84 13.28 5.11
CA LEU A 212 -4.64 14.27 5.83
C LEU A 212 -6.12 14.21 5.45
N ILE A 213 -6.43 14.16 4.14
CA ILE A 213 -7.80 14.04 3.63
C ILE A 213 -8.48 12.76 4.14
N ARG A 214 -7.77 11.64 4.10
CA ARG A 214 -8.25 10.36 4.63
C ARG A 214 -8.58 10.46 6.12
N LYS A 215 -7.67 11.05 6.91
CA LYS A 215 -7.88 11.23 8.35
C LYS A 215 -9.12 12.07 8.63
N GLU A 216 -9.31 13.20 7.93
CA GLU A 216 -10.52 14.02 8.05
C GLU A 216 -11.78 13.23 7.68
N ALA A 217 -11.79 12.55 6.53
CA ALA A 217 -12.95 11.78 6.06
C ALA A 217 -13.36 10.62 7.00
N LEU A 218 -12.42 10.07 7.76
CA LEU A 218 -12.67 8.94 8.67
C LEU A 218 -13.02 9.38 10.10
N VAL A 219 -12.65 10.59 10.52
CA VAL A 219 -12.81 11.10 11.89
C VAL A 219 -14.05 11.99 12.03
N ASP A 220 -14.47 12.71 10.97
CA ASP A 220 -15.67 13.54 11.03
C ASP A 220 -16.95 12.67 11.03
N GLU A 221 -17.59 12.63 12.21
CA GLU A 221 -18.98 12.19 12.40
C GLU A 221 -19.93 13.37 12.26
#